data_b5853f0dbdf526e6b0fca41205054c7f
#
_entry.id   b5853f0dbdf526e6b0fca41205054c7f
#
_cell.length_a   1.000
_cell.length_b   1.000
_cell.length_c   1.000
_cell.angle_alpha   90.00
_cell.angle_beta   90.00
_cell.angle_gamma   90.00
#
_symmetry.space_group_name_H-M   'P 1'
#
loop_
_entity.id
_entity.type
_entity.pdbx_description
1 polymer ?
#
loop_
_entity_poly.entity_id
_entity_poly.type
_entity_poly.pdbx_seq_one_letter_code
_entity_poly.pdbx_strand_id
1 'polypeptide(L)'
;MTGFNARTGLEELEEYAVEHVAADIIVNANESNYNLPRPIEQAVAAKLAGFPFNRYPPMQAETLRGLIAEDLALDADNIRIGNGSSELLQMACYAFGGNGRKIAFPYPSFSMYGVYTKLADSIAAPYPLTLAGYVDPDKVIEFCRAEQPALLIVCNPNNPTGNYNPLELMEKILANVSCPVVMDEAYMEFAKGSGVDPQDLRPLNKLKLVAGSTLALTGKYSNFMCLRTFSKAYGLAGLRVGYAVGSAGIMRVLGKTLLPYHVNAWSLAVAEEVYRQKDLYKEQLETIIEQRDLMREQLEQMGLKIWPSATNFLTCCPQGELTARLAAACEQQYGSQGEKTQQMLAGMYLYRKLLEKKILVRDYTSHPVLQLSLIHI
;
A
#
# COMPACT_ATOMS: atom_id res chain seq x y z
N MET A 1 16.18 -26.36 21.03
CA MET A 1 15.38 -25.34 21.78
C MET A 1 16.35 -24.23 22.15
N THR A 2 16.12 -23.04 21.62
CA THR A 2 16.88 -21.85 22.01
C THR A 2 16.55 -21.56 23.47
N GLY A 3 17.55 -21.38 24.35
CA GLY A 3 17.33 -21.15 25.79
C GLY A 3 16.69 -19.80 26.15
N PHE A 4 15.95 -19.18 25.21
CA PHE A 4 15.27 -17.90 25.34
C PHE A 4 13.79 -18.07 25.08
N ASN A 5 12.95 -17.49 25.92
CA ASN A 5 11.53 -17.40 25.70
C ASN A 5 11.22 -16.06 25.01
N ALA A 6 10.72 -16.11 23.77
CA ALA A 6 10.16 -14.94 23.13
C ALA A 6 8.87 -14.52 23.85
N ARG A 7 8.47 -13.26 23.69
CA ARG A 7 7.16 -12.81 24.19
C ARG A 7 6.03 -13.58 23.47
N THR A 8 4.98 -13.89 24.21
CA THR A 8 3.78 -14.57 23.66
C THR A 8 3.29 -13.92 22.36
N GLY A 9 2.94 -14.74 21.38
CA GLY A 9 2.46 -14.30 20.07
C GLY A 9 3.54 -14.04 19.01
N LEU A 10 4.84 -13.97 19.38
CA LEU A 10 5.92 -13.89 18.39
C LEU A 10 6.28 -15.27 17.80
N GLU A 11 6.08 -16.35 18.56
CA GLU A 11 6.36 -17.72 18.11
C GLU A 11 5.47 -18.13 16.92
N GLU A 12 4.32 -17.48 16.76
CA GLU A 12 3.38 -17.72 15.65
C GLU A 12 3.69 -16.87 14.40
N LEU A 13 4.64 -15.94 14.48
CA LEU A 13 5.04 -15.12 13.35
C LEU A 13 6.20 -15.79 12.63
N GLU A 14 5.99 -16.07 11.35
CA GLU A 14 7.06 -16.44 10.46
C GLU A 14 7.89 -15.20 10.10
N GLU A 15 9.21 -15.38 9.97
CA GLU A 15 10.06 -14.33 9.41
C GLU A 15 9.58 -13.98 8.00
N TYR A 16 9.47 -12.68 7.72
CA TYR A 16 9.13 -12.22 6.38
C TYR A 16 10.27 -12.57 5.43
N ALA A 17 10.09 -13.63 4.66
CA ALA A 17 11.03 -14.06 3.64
C ALA A 17 10.53 -13.65 2.26
N VAL A 18 11.40 -13.02 1.48
CA VAL A 18 11.21 -12.83 0.04
C VAL A 18 12.00 -13.90 -0.67
N GLU A 19 11.32 -14.74 -1.43
CA GLU A 19 12.00 -15.74 -2.26
C GLU A 19 12.81 -15.01 -3.35
N HIS A 20 14.13 -15.20 -3.32
CA HIS A 20 15.03 -14.68 -4.34
C HIS A 20 15.04 -15.66 -5.53
N VAL A 21 14.19 -15.39 -6.49
CA VAL A 21 14.13 -16.13 -7.74
C VAL A 21 14.81 -15.32 -8.84
N ALA A 22 15.70 -15.95 -9.59
CA ALA A 22 16.34 -15.32 -10.75
C ALA A 22 15.29 -15.10 -11.87
N ALA A 23 14.96 -13.85 -12.13
CA ALA A 23 14.02 -13.45 -13.17
C ALA A 23 14.56 -12.19 -13.89
N ASP A 24 14.22 -12.09 -15.19
CA ASP A 24 14.63 -10.96 -16.03
C ASP A 24 13.61 -9.80 -15.89
N ILE A 25 12.33 -10.14 -15.61
CA ILE A 25 11.25 -9.20 -15.37
C ILE A 25 10.70 -9.45 -13.97
N ILE A 26 10.90 -8.50 -13.05
CA ILE A 26 10.49 -8.61 -11.64
C ILE A 26 9.33 -7.64 -11.41
N VAL A 27 8.12 -8.21 -11.21
CA VAL A 27 6.88 -7.45 -11.04
C VAL A 27 6.05 -7.98 -9.86
N ASN A 28 6.72 -8.39 -8.77
CA ASN A 28 6.09 -9.02 -7.60
C ASN A 28 6.00 -8.11 -6.36
N ALA A 29 6.59 -6.90 -6.40
CA ALA A 29 6.71 -6.01 -5.25
C ALA A 29 6.10 -4.61 -5.45
N ASN A 30 5.42 -4.37 -6.57
CA ASN A 30 4.81 -3.09 -6.92
C ASN A 30 5.81 -1.93 -6.88
N GLU A 31 7.05 -2.17 -7.32
CA GLU A 31 8.08 -1.15 -7.46
C GLU A 31 7.89 -0.40 -8.78
N SER A 32 8.38 0.83 -8.86
CA SER A 32 8.39 1.59 -10.12
C SER A 32 9.44 1.01 -11.07
N ASN A 33 9.10 0.89 -12.35
CA ASN A 33 10.04 0.57 -13.42
C ASN A 33 10.87 1.80 -13.87
N TYR A 34 10.51 3.00 -13.39
CA TYR A 34 11.22 4.23 -13.62
C TYR A 34 12.15 4.56 -12.46
N ASN A 35 13.35 5.02 -12.76
CA ASN A 35 14.24 5.66 -11.81
C ASN A 35 13.92 7.15 -11.70
N LEU A 36 14.73 7.91 -10.97
CA LEU A 36 14.58 9.36 -10.84
C LEU A 36 14.57 10.05 -12.22
N PRO A 37 13.66 11.00 -12.44
CA PRO A 37 13.75 11.90 -13.59
C PRO A 37 15.15 12.57 -13.65
N ARG A 38 15.72 12.67 -14.85
CA ARG A 38 17.10 13.13 -15.05
C ARG A 38 17.46 14.45 -14.34
N PRO A 39 16.59 15.49 -14.32
CA PRO A 39 16.90 16.71 -13.57
C PRO A 39 17.05 16.46 -12.07
N ILE A 40 16.21 15.58 -11.50
CA ILE A 40 16.28 15.22 -10.07
C ILE A 40 17.55 14.39 -9.81
N GLU A 41 17.86 13.43 -10.67
CA GLU A 41 19.09 12.63 -10.57
C GLU A 41 20.34 13.51 -10.52
N GLN A 42 20.42 14.52 -11.40
CA GLN A 42 21.53 15.47 -11.42
C GLN A 42 21.60 16.31 -10.13
N ALA A 43 20.46 16.80 -9.65
CA ALA A 43 20.39 17.57 -8.41
C ALA A 43 20.79 16.72 -7.19
N VAL A 44 20.38 15.47 -7.14
CA VAL A 44 20.74 14.50 -6.09
C VAL A 44 22.22 14.18 -6.14
N ALA A 45 22.77 13.93 -7.33
CA ALA A 45 24.22 13.68 -7.51
C ALA A 45 25.07 14.89 -7.06
N ALA A 46 24.63 16.11 -7.36
CA ALA A 46 25.30 17.32 -6.90
C ALA A 46 25.29 17.47 -5.37
N LYS A 47 24.22 17.06 -4.71
CA LYS A 47 24.10 17.08 -3.23
C LYS A 47 25.01 16.06 -2.55
N LEU A 48 25.39 14.98 -3.23
CA LEU A 48 26.27 13.95 -2.66
C LEU A 48 27.67 14.50 -2.39
N ALA A 49 28.15 15.40 -3.21
CA ALA A 49 29.44 16.06 -3.00
C ALA A 49 29.41 16.92 -1.74
N GLY A 50 30.20 16.54 -0.73
CA GLY A 50 30.28 17.26 0.55
C GLY A 50 29.10 16.96 1.51
N PHE A 51 28.28 15.94 1.24
CA PHE A 51 27.19 15.56 2.13
C PHE A 51 27.72 15.15 3.52
N PRO A 52 27.14 15.68 4.60
CA PRO A 52 27.67 15.48 5.95
C PRO A 52 27.21 14.13 6.56
N PHE A 53 27.72 13.03 6.06
CA PHE A 53 27.39 11.66 6.56
C PHE A 53 27.73 11.45 8.04
N ASN A 54 28.62 12.26 8.60
CA ASN A 54 29.05 12.20 9.99
C ASN A 54 28.13 12.94 10.98
N ARG A 55 26.98 13.44 10.50
CA ARG A 55 26.01 14.18 11.33
C ARG A 55 24.67 13.47 11.37
N TYR A 56 24.00 13.54 12.50
CA TYR A 56 22.61 13.13 12.59
C TYR A 56 21.71 13.97 11.67
N PRO A 57 20.65 13.36 11.09
CA PRO A 57 19.66 14.12 10.35
C PRO A 57 18.87 15.10 11.24
N PRO A 58 18.13 16.06 10.65
CA PRO A 58 17.12 16.81 11.38
C PRO A 58 16.14 15.86 12.08
N MET A 59 15.94 16.03 13.39
CA MET A 59 15.23 15.04 14.23
C MET A 59 13.78 14.81 13.81
N GLN A 60 13.11 15.84 13.30
CA GLN A 60 11.72 15.78 12.85
C GLN A 60 11.56 15.94 11.35
N ALA A 61 12.64 15.84 10.56
CA ALA A 61 12.64 16.05 9.11
C ALA A 61 11.99 17.40 8.71
N GLU A 62 12.38 18.46 9.40
CA GLU A 62 11.73 19.79 9.39
C GLU A 62 11.55 20.34 7.98
N THR A 63 12.56 20.19 7.11
CA THR A 63 12.50 20.67 5.71
C THR A 63 11.42 19.93 4.93
N LEU A 64 11.43 18.60 4.96
CA LEU A 64 10.43 17.81 4.20
C LEU A 64 9.03 18.04 4.75
N ARG A 65 8.88 18.09 6.07
CA ARG A 65 7.59 18.43 6.71
C ARG A 65 7.09 19.81 6.27
N GLY A 66 7.98 20.81 6.23
CA GLY A 66 7.63 22.15 5.79
C GLY A 66 7.16 22.20 4.33
N LEU A 67 7.85 21.50 3.43
CA LEU A 67 7.46 21.39 2.02
C LEU A 67 6.08 20.73 1.84
N ILE A 68 5.81 19.66 2.57
CA ILE A 68 4.51 18.99 2.51
C ILE A 68 3.41 19.87 3.13
N ALA A 69 3.70 20.53 4.24
CA ALA A 69 2.76 21.42 4.91
C ALA A 69 2.36 22.60 4.01
N GLU A 70 3.33 23.25 3.38
CA GLU A 70 3.10 24.34 2.43
C GLU A 70 2.22 23.89 1.25
N ASP A 71 2.54 22.74 0.66
CA ASP A 71 1.79 22.19 -0.48
C ASP A 71 0.32 21.84 -0.12
N LEU A 72 0.09 21.34 1.08
CA LEU A 72 -1.23 20.97 1.57
C LEU A 72 -1.98 22.10 2.27
N ALA A 73 -1.38 23.27 2.42
CA ALA A 73 -1.88 24.41 3.21
C ALA A 73 -2.23 24.01 4.65
N LEU A 74 -1.31 23.29 5.31
CA LEU A 74 -1.40 22.80 6.69
C LEU A 74 -0.21 23.28 7.51
N ASP A 75 -0.29 23.11 8.84
CA ASP A 75 0.86 23.29 9.72
C ASP A 75 1.78 22.08 9.70
N ALA A 76 3.08 22.27 9.92
CA ALA A 76 4.04 21.17 10.00
C ALA A 76 3.70 20.16 11.13
N ASP A 77 2.97 20.59 12.17
CA ASP A 77 2.51 19.73 13.26
C ASP A 77 1.44 18.72 12.82
N ASN A 78 0.81 18.93 11.67
CA ASN A 78 -0.10 17.97 11.04
C ASN A 78 0.63 16.83 10.34
N ILE A 79 1.97 16.83 10.27
CA ILE A 79 2.75 15.91 9.44
C ILE A 79 3.79 15.18 10.28
N ARG A 80 3.97 13.88 10.02
CA ARG A 80 5.10 13.07 10.49
C ARG A 80 5.73 12.34 9.32
N ILE A 81 7.06 12.38 9.27
CA ILE A 81 7.84 11.60 8.30
C ILE A 81 8.24 10.28 8.96
N GLY A 82 8.33 9.21 8.18
CA GLY A 82 8.73 7.89 8.66
C GLY A 82 9.64 7.17 7.67
N ASN A 83 10.26 6.10 8.13
CA ASN A 83 11.07 5.20 7.33
C ASN A 83 10.17 4.30 6.44
N GLY A 84 9.51 4.94 5.47
CA GLY A 84 8.37 4.44 4.71
C GLY A 84 7.05 4.57 5.48
N SER A 85 5.92 4.48 4.76
CA SER A 85 4.60 4.41 5.38
C SER A 85 4.44 3.18 6.29
N SER A 86 5.24 2.14 6.06
CA SER A 86 5.25 0.90 6.87
C SER A 86 5.65 1.15 8.31
N GLU A 87 6.68 1.98 8.58
CA GLU A 87 7.04 2.37 9.94
C GLU A 87 5.89 3.14 10.59
N LEU A 88 5.33 4.14 9.90
CA LEU A 88 4.22 4.93 10.43
C LEU A 88 2.99 4.09 10.77
N LEU A 89 2.70 3.09 9.93
CA LEU A 89 1.63 2.13 10.17
C LEU A 89 1.91 1.28 11.42
N GLN A 90 3.12 0.74 11.55
CA GLN A 90 3.55 -0.02 12.73
C GLN A 90 3.48 0.84 13.99
N MET A 91 3.95 2.09 13.91
CA MET A 91 3.91 3.03 15.04
C MET A 91 2.48 3.42 15.41
N ALA A 92 1.55 3.51 14.44
CA ALA A 92 0.12 3.69 14.73
C ALA A 92 -0.45 2.48 15.50
N CYS A 93 -0.05 1.25 15.11
CA CYS A 93 -0.44 0.06 15.87
C CYS A 93 0.11 0.10 17.32
N TYR A 94 1.34 0.55 17.53
CA TYR A 94 1.89 0.71 18.90
C TYR A 94 1.25 1.86 19.66
N ALA A 95 0.91 2.96 18.99
CA ALA A 95 0.32 4.14 19.63
C ALA A 95 -1.12 3.90 20.13
N PHE A 96 -1.91 3.12 19.41
CA PHE A 96 -3.33 2.94 19.66
C PHE A 96 -3.71 1.51 20.05
N GLY A 97 -2.90 0.50 19.71
CA GLY A 97 -3.06 -0.90 20.08
C GLY A 97 -2.52 -1.26 21.46
N GLY A 98 -2.05 -2.48 21.62
CA GLY A 98 -1.45 -3.02 22.84
C GLY A 98 -2.45 -3.59 23.85
N ASN A 99 -1.95 -4.37 24.79
CA ASN A 99 -2.75 -4.95 25.89
C ASN A 99 -3.99 -5.73 25.41
N GLY A 100 -3.88 -6.46 24.30
CA GLY A 100 -5.00 -7.23 23.75
C GLY A 100 -6.13 -6.40 23.14
N ARG A 101 -5.94 -5.09 22.94
CA ARG A 101 -6.93 -4.26 22.23
C ARG A 101 -7.02 -4.67 20.75
N LYS A 102 -8.21 -4.58 20.18
CA LYS A 102 -8.46 -4.96 18.78
C LYS A 102 -7.97 -3.88 17.82
N ILE A 103 -7.32 -4.32 16.73
CA ILE A 103 -7.03 -3.49 15.55
C ILE A 103 -7.81 -4.05 14.38
N ALA A 104 -8.70 -3.25 13.82
CA ALA A 104 -9.52 -3.60 12.67
C ALA A 104 -8.82 -3.22 11.37
N PHE A 105 -8.86 -4.11 10.37
CA PHE A 105 -8.30 -3.88 9.04
C PHE A 105 -9.06 -4.68 7.96
N PRO A 106 -9.01 -4.25 6.68
CA PRO A 106 -9.73 -4.94 5.62
C PRO A 106 -9.11 -6.31 5.30
N TYR A 107 -9.94 -7.25 4.88
CA TYR A 107 -9.50 -8.56 4.42
C TYR A 107 -10.31 -9.02 3.20
N PRO A 108 -9.65 -9.43 2.08
CA PRO A 108 -8.20 -9.49 1.86
C PRO A 108 -7.55 -8.11 1.68
N SER A 109 -6.38 -7.89 2.29
CA SER A 109 -5.63 -6.65 2.15
C SER A 109 -4.13 -6.88 2.40
N PHE A 110 -3.37 -5.80 2.60
CA PHE A 110 -1.94 -5.84 2.83
C PHE A 110 -1.60 -6.68 4.07
N SER A 111 -0.87 -7.78 3.87
CA SER A 111 -0.60 -8.78 4.91
C SER A 111 0.08 -8.23 6.16
N MET A 112 0.82 -7.13 6.02
CA MET A 112 1.53 -6.51 7.15
C MET A 112 0.60 -5.89 8.19
N TYR A 113 -0.67 -5.63 7.90
CA TYR A 113 -1.63 -5.17 8.93
C TYR A 113 -1.76 -6.19 10.06
N GLY A 114 -1.90 -7.47 9.73
CA GLY A 114 -1.93 -8.54 10.71
C GLY A 114 -0.61 -8.69 11.47
N VAL A 115 0.51 -8.58 10.77
CA VAL A 115 1.85 -8.65 11.38
C VAL A 115 2.05 -7.51 12.38
N TYR A 116 1.80 -6.26 11.99
CA TYR A 116 1.96 -5.11 12.89
C TYR A 116 0.99 -5.14 14.07
N THR A 117 -0.22 -5.67 13.86
CA THR A 117 -1.18 -5.91 14.95
C THR A 117 -0.59 -6.86 16.00
N LYS A 118 -0.05 -7.99 15.57
CA LYS A 118 0.60 -8.96 16.48
C LYS A 118 1.84 -8.37 17.15
N LEU A 119 2.67 -7.63 16.40
CA LEU A 119 3.84 -6.94 16.95
C LEU A 119 3.47 -5.89 18.01
N ALA A 120 2.29 -5.29 17.90
CA ALA A 120 1.77 -4.35 18.89
C ALA A 120 1.07 -5.01 20.08
N ASP A 121 1.15 -6.34 20.24
CA ASP A 121 0.43 -7.07 21.30
C ASP A 121 -1.09 -6.80 21.27
N SER A 122 -1.65 -6.81 20.07
CA SER A 122 -3.05 -6.51 19.79
C SER A 122 -3.75 -7.70 19.15
N ILE A 123 -5.07 -7.72 19.25
CA ILE A 123 -5.91 -8.74 18.64
C ILE A 123 -6.28 -8.28 17.21
N ALA A 124 -6.01 -9.14 16.22
CA ALA A 124 -6.41 -8.90 14.85
C ALA A 124 -7.94 -9.03 14.71
N ALA A 125 -8.59 -8.01 14.16
CA ALA A 125 -10.01 -7.95 13.89
C ALA A 125 -10.26 -7.63 12.41
N PRO A 126 -10.03 -8.60 11.48
CA PRO A 126 -10.22 -8.37 10.07
C PRO A 126 -11.71 -8.22 9.72
N TYR A 127 -12.05 -7.17 8.96
CA TYR A 127 -13.39 -7.00 8.39
C TYR A 127 -13.40 -7.35 6.90
N PRO A 128 -14.49 -7.97 6.39
CA PRO A 128 -14.54 -8.41 5.00
C PRO A 128 -14.75 -7.24 4.04
N LEU A 129 -14.07 -7.30 2.90
CA LEU A 129 -14.43 -6.53 1.71
C LEU A 129 -15.63 -7.20 0.99
N THR A 130 -16.27 -6.46 0.09
CA THR A 130 -17.26 -7.05 -0.83
C THR A 130 -16.59 -8.08 -1.75
N LEU A 131 -17.36 -8.95 -2.39
CA LEU A 131 -16.83 -9.92 -3.38
C LEU A 131 -16.09 -9.25 -4.56
N ALA A 132 -16.43 -7.99 -4.84
CA ALA A 132 -15.75 -7.18 -5.85
C ALA A 132 -14.51 -6.44 -5.29
N GLY A 133 -14.18 -6.59 -4.01
CA GLY A 133 -12.99 -6.00 -3.38
C GLY A 133 -13.17 -4.58 -2.82
N TYR A 134 -14.39 -4.05 -2.79
CA TYR A 134 -14.68 -2.72 -2.27
C TYR A 134 -14.97 -2.72 -0.76
N VAL A 135 -14.73 -1.58 -0.13
CA VAL A 135 -15.16 -1.32 1.25
C VAL A 135 -16.67 -1.01 1.24
N ASP A 136 -17.42 -1.70 2.10
CA ASP A 136 -18.81 -1.36 2.39
C ASP A 136 -18.84 -0.50 3.67
N PRO A 137 -19.07 0.81 3.59
CA PRO A 137 -18.95 1.70 4.73
C PRO A 137 -19.96 1.40 5.84
N ASP A 138 -21.18 0.92 5.51
CA ASP A 138 -22.18 0.58 6.52
C ASP A 138 -21.76 -0.65 7.31
N LYS A 139 -21.23 -1.66 6.65
CA LYS A 139 -20.69 -2.86 7.33
C LYS A 139 -19.46 -2.55 8.16
N VAL A 140 -18.57 -1.66 7.71
CA VAL A 140 -17.42 -1.25 8.52
C VAL A 140 -17.86 -0.49 9.77
N ILE A 141 -18.84 0.40 9.66
CA ILE A 141 -19.39 1.14 10.80
C ILE A 141 -20.07 0.17 11.79
N GLU A 142 -20.87 -0.76 11.30
CA GLU A 142 -21.50 -1.80 12.11
C GLU A 142 -20.45 -2.67 12.81
N PHE A 143 -19.43 -3.11 12.08
CA PHE A 143 -18.30 -3.87 12.62
C PHE A 143 -17.59 -3.09 13.74
N CYS A 144 -17.30 -1.81 13.54
CA CYS A 144 -16.67 -0.98 14.57
C CYS A 144 -17.54 -0.81 15.82
N ARG A 145 -18.87 -0.75 15.65
CA ARG A 145 -19.81 -0.70 16.80
C ARG A 145 -19.82 -2.00 17.59
N ALA A 146 -19.76 -3.15 16.91
CA ALA A 146 -19.74 -4.46 17.53
C ALA A 146 -18.41 -4.79 18.20
N GLU A 147 -17.31 -4.58 17.48
CA GLU A 147 -15.99 -5.04 17.87
C GLU A 147 -15.20 -4.02 18.72
N GLN A 148 -15.62 -2.74 18.73
CA GLN A 148 -15.00 -1.63 19.48
C GLN A 148 -13.46 -1.58 19.28
N PRO A 149 -12.93 -1.52 18.04
CA PRO A 149 -11.52 -1.53 17.83
C PRO A 149 -10.85 -0.27 18.39
N ALA A 150 -9.62 -0.41 18.87
CA ALA A 150 -8.79 0.70 19.32
C ALA A 150 -8.14 1.46 18.14
N LEU A 151 -8.07 0.81 16.97
CA LEU A 151 -7.60 1.38 15.72
C LEU A 151 -8.34 0.71 14.56
N LEU A 152 -8.80 1.51 13.60
CA LEU A 152 -9.32 1.06 12.31
C LEU A 152 -8.30 1.40 11.22
N ILE A 153 -7.96 0.43 10.39
CA ILE A 153 -7.15 0.64 9.18
C ILE A 153 -8.06 0.49 7.97
N VAL A 154 -7.97 1.42 7.03
CA VAL A 154 -8.64 1.38 5.73
C VAL A 154 -7.58 1.56 4.65
N CYS A 155 -7.54 0.68 3.66
CA CYS A 155 -6.60 0.73 2.54
C CYS A 155 -7.34 1.22 1.29
N ASN A 156 -6.96 2.37 0.77
CA ASN A 156 -7.66 2.98 -0.37
C ASN A 156 -6.71 3.80 -1.26
N PRO A 157 -6.38 3.32 -2.46
CA PRO A 157 -6.77 2.04 -3.08
C PRO A 157 -6.22 0.81 -2.36
N ASN A 158 -7.00 -0.29 -2.37
CA ASN A 158 -6.64 -1.49 -1.64
C ASN A 158 -5.57 -2.34 -2.34
N ASN A 159 -4.63 -2.86 -1.60
CA ASN A 159 -3.68 -3.88 -2.05
C ASN A 159 -4.05 -5.22 -1.38
N PRO A 160 -4.33 -6.33 -2.10
CA PRO A 160 -3.98 -6.53 -3.51
C PRO A 160 -5.14 -6.38 -4.49
N THR A 161 -6.35 -6.02 -4.11
CA THR A 161 -7.50 -6.00 -5.02
C THR A 161 -7.50 -4.85 -6.02
N GLY A 162 -6.73 -3.77 -5.76
CA GLY A 162 -6.60 -2.61 -6.63
C GLY A 162 -7.73 -1.58 -6.53
N ASN A 163 -8.84 -1.91 -5.88
CA ASN A 163 -10.05 -1.10 -5.85
C ASN A 163 -9.84 0.24 -5.15
N TYR A 164 -10.41 1.27 -5.73
CA TYR A 164 -10.56 2.59 -5.13
C TYR A 164 -12.01 2.79 -4.67
N ASN A 165 -12.18 3.36 -3.50
CA ASN A 165 -13.48 3.74 -2.96
C ASN A 165 -13.58 5.27 -2.93
N PRO A 166 -14.69 5.86 -3.40
CA PRO A 166 -14.93 7.30 -3.41
C PRO A 166 -14.74 7.97 -2.05
N LEU A 167 -14.31 9.23 -2.07
CA LEU A 167 -14.04 10.03 -0.85
C LEU A 167 -15.24 10.09 0.09
N GLU A 168 -16.43 10.21 -0.46
CA GLU A 168 -17.69 10.29 0.27
C GLU A 168 -17.93 9.03 1.15
N LEU A 169 -17.53 7.84 0.63
CA LEU A 169 -17.63 6.60 1.41
C LEU A 169 -16.60 6.56 2.55
N MET A 170 -15.40 7.08 2.30
CA MET A 170 -14.36 7.19 3.32
C MET A 170 -14.77 8.20 4.39
N GLU A 171 -15.33 9.33 3.98
CA GLU A 171 -15.86 10.34 4.89
C GLU A 171 -17.01 9.80 5.74
N LYS A 172 -17.92 8.99 5.16
CA LYS A 172 -19.01 8.33 5.89
C LYS A 172 -18.46 7.45 7.02
N ILE A 173 -17.38 6.71 6.79
CA ILE A 173 -16.72 5.92 7.84
C ILE A 173 -16.19 6.85 8.93
N LEU A 174 -15.39 7.87 8.57
CA LEU A 174 -14.77 8.80 9.53
C LEU A 174 -15.80 9.51 10.41
N ALA A 175 -16.93 9.88 9.84
CA ALA A 175 -18.00 10.57 10.56
C ALA A 175 -18.75 9.68 11.56
N ASN A 176 -18.67 8.35 11.43
CA ASN A 176 -19.51 7.40 12.19
C ASN A 176 -18.71 6.41 13.06
N VAL A 177 -17.37 6.52 13.09
CA VAL A 177 -16.52 5.74 13.98
C VAL A 177 -15.85 6.65 15.02
N SER A 178 -15.70 6.16 16.23
CA SER A 178 -15.09 6.93 17.35
C SER A 178 -13.60 6.61 17.55
N CYS A 179 -13.13 5.47 17.04
CA CYS A 179 -11.72 5.09 17.16
C CYS A 179 -10.84 5.88 16.19
N PRO A 180 -9.53 5.98 16.45
CA PRO A 180 -8.54 6.44 15.50
C PRO A 180 -8.61 5.62 14.21
N VAL A 181 -8.42 6.29 13.06
CA VAL A 181 -8.47 5.66 11.73
C VAL A 181 -7.17 5.94 10.98
N VAL A 182 -6.56 4.91 10.44
CA VAL A 182 -5.49 5.01 9.45
C VAL A 182 -6.09 4.84 8.07
N MET A 183 -5.97 5.85 7.21
CA MET A 183 -6.24 5.77 5.78
C MET A 183 -4.92 5.52 5.04
N ASP A 184 -4.69 4.27 4.64
CA ASP A 184 -3.49 3.91 3.87
C ASP A 184 -3.71 4.19 2.39
N GLU A 185 -3.12 5.28 1.94
CA GLU A 185 -3.22 5.79 0.56
C GLU A 185 -1.90 5.60 -0.22
N ALA A 186 -1.20 4.50 -0.01
CA ALA A 186 0.09 4.24 -0.64
C ALA A 186 0.06 4.22 -2.19
N TYR A 187 -1.11 4.10 -2.80
CA TYR A 187 -1.29 4.01 -4.26
C TYR A 187 -2.15 5.14 -4.83
N MET A 188 -2.52 6.14 -4.04
CA MET A 188 -3.51 7.14 -4.42
C MET A 188 -3.11 7.96 -5.67
N GLU A 189 -1.83 8.14 -5.93
CA GLU A 189 -1.34 8.85 -7.12
C GLU A 189 -1.75 8.17 -8.44
N PHE A 190 -2.04 6.86 -8.41
CA PHE A 190 -2.47 6.07 -9.57
C PHE A 190 -4.00 5.99 -9.73
N ALA A 191 -4.78 6.61 -8.85
CA ALA A 191 -6.25 6.44 -8.82
C ALA A 191 -6.97 7.06 -10.02
N LYS A 192 -6.30 7.85 -10.85
CA LYS A 192 -6.83 8.42 -12.10
C LYS A 192 -7.15 7.33 -13.12
N GLY A 193 -8.29 7.41 -13.79
CA GLY A 193 -8.62 6.55 -14.94
C GLY A 193 -8.99 5.11 -14.62
N SER A 194 -9.11 4.73 -13.35
CA SER A 194 -9.25 3.34 -12.90
C SER A 194 -10.62 2.69 -13.04
N GLY A 195 -11.50 3.22 -13.89
CA GLY A 195 -12.89 2.71 -14.02
C GLY A 195 -13.79 3.07 -12.84
N VAL A 196 -13.37 3.97 -11.98
CA VAL A 196 -14.23 4.71 -11.08
C VAL A 196 -15.22 5.50 -11.93
N ASP A 197 -16.47 5.57 -11.51
CA ASP A 197 -17.59 6.23 -12.20
C ASP A 197 -17.09 7.45 -12.99
N PRO A 198 -17.33 7.51 -14.34
CA PRO A 198 -16.94 8.66 -15.14
C PRO A 198 -17.44 10.01 -14.62
N GLN A 199 -18.47 10.00 -13.76
CA GLN A 199 -18.96 11.20 -13.06
C GLN A 199 -18.04 11.65 -11.92
N ASP A 200 -17.13 10.79 -11.44
CA ASP A 200 -16.15 11.10 -10.40
C ASP A 200 -14.78 11.53 -10.98
N LEU A 201 -14.65 11.53 -12.30
CA LEU A 201 -13.49 12.05 -13.03
C LEU A 201 -13.50 13.58 -13.01
N ARG A 202 -13.38 14.17 -11.85
CA ARG A 202 -13.01 15.59 -11.78
C ARG A 202 -11.60 15.72 -12.35
N PRO A 203 -11.40 16.58 -13.36
CA PRO A 203 -10.12 16.71 -14.03
C PRO A 203 -9.06 16.99 -12.98
N LEU A 204 -7.96 16.22 -13.01
CA LEU A 204 -6.74 16.45 -12.23
C LEU A 204 -6.09 17.76 -12.68
N ASN A 205 -6.80 18.87 -12.51
CA ASN A 205 -6.26 20.18 -12.70
C ASN A 205 -5.62 20.62 -11.39
N LYS A 206 -4.30 20.55 -11.39
CA LYS A 206 -3.36 20.92 -10.31
C LYS A 206 -3.21 19.82 -9.25
N LEU A 207 -1.99 19.38 -9.09
CA LEU A 207 -1.45 18.44 -8.09
C LEU A 207 -1.76 18.79 -6.61
N LYS A 208 -2.78 19.56 -6.34
CA LYS A 208 -3.05 20.01 -4.97
C LYS A 208 -3.73 18.98 -4.10
N LEU A 209 -4.44 18.04 -4.64
CA LEU A 209 -5.02 16.89 -3.93
C LEU A 209 -5.50 15.96 -5.04
N VAL A 210 -5.07 14.72 -5.01
CA VAL A 210 -5.67 13.72 -5.89
C VAL A 210 -7.16 13.71 -5.57
N ALA A 211 -8.00 13.94 -6.57
CA ALA A 211 -9.45 13.95 -6.36
C ALA A 211 -9.83 12.64 -5.67
N GLY A 212 -10.50 12.73 -4.51
CA GLY A 212 -10.86 11.57 -3.72
C GLY A 212 -9.87 11.14 -2.63
N SER A 213 -8.75 11.84 -2.44
CA SER A 213 -7.86 11.60 -1.29
C SER A 213 -8.45 12.12 0.02
N THR A 214 -8.32 11.31 1.09
CA THR A 214 -8.72 11.72 2.45
C THR A 214 -7.89 12.87 3.01
N LEU A 215 -6.78 13.25 2.38
CA LEU A 215 -6.04 14.47 2.71
C LEU A 215 -6.94 15.72 2.70
N ALA A 216 -7.96 15.74 1.82
CA ALA A 216 -8.95 16.83 1.76
C ALA A 216 -9.80 16.95 3.04
N LEU A 217 -9.85 15.92 3.86
CA LEU A 217 -10.60 15.88 5.12
C LEU A 217 -9.75 16.27 6.34
N THR A 218 -8.44 16.55 6.13
CA THR A 218 -7.56 17.01 7.22
C THR A 218 -8.07 18.32 7.79
N GLY A 219 -8.21 18.37 9.11
CA GLY A 219 -8.81 19.53 9.82
C GLY A 219 -10.33 19.41 10.00
N LYS A 220 -11.05 18.62 9.19
CA LYS A 220 -12.48 18.34 9.39
C LYS A 220 -12.72 17.27 10.46
N TYR A 221 -11.88 16.24 10.48
CA TYR A 221 -11.95 15.12 11.42
C TYR A 221 -10.65 15.02 12.23
N SER A 222 -10.77 14.87 13.54
CA SER A 222 -9.62 14.81 14.45
C SER A 222 -9.12 13.38 14.71
N ASN A 223 -9.91 12.38 14.33
CA ASN A 223 -9.69 10.97 14.66
C ASN A 223 -9.02 10.15 13.55
N PHE A 224 -8.47 10.78 12.50
CA PHE A 224 -7.79 10.01 11.46
C PHE A 224 -6.41 10.56 11.10
N MET A 225 -5.63 9.69 10.47
CA MET A 225 -4.41 10.01 9.76
C MET A 225 -4.39 9.35 8.39
N CYS A 226 -3.93 10.09 7.37
CA CYS A 226 -3.68 9.58 6.04
C CYS A 226 -2.19 9.24 5.89
N LEU A 227 -1.87 8.04 5.42
CA LEU A 227 -0.51 7.60 5.13
C LEU A 227 -0.21 7.69 3.63
N ARG A 228 0.96 8.19 3.30
CA ARG A 228 1.49 8.30 1.94
C ARG A 228 2.93 7.78 1.88
N THR A 229 3.36 7.37 0.70
CA THR A 229 4.71 6.82 0.52
C THR A 229 5.40 7.38 -0.72
N PHE A 230 6.71 7.54 -0.64
CA PHE A 230 7.54 7.82 -1.81
C PHE A 230 7.94 6.55 -2.58
N SER A 231 7.63 5.37 -2.04
CA SER A 231 8.08 4.09 -2.59
C SER A 231 7.44 3.70 -3.92
N LYS A 232 6.24 4.22 -4.23
CA LYS A 232 5.43 3.78 -5.38
C LYS A 232 5.48 4.82 -6.50
N ALA A 233 4.68 5.85 -6.42
CA ALA A 233 4.56 6.88 -7.44
C ALA A 233 5.87 7.63 -7.74
N TYR A 234 6.71 7.80 -6.73
CA TYR A 234 7.98 8.52 -6.84
C TYR A 234 9.21 7.59 -7.01
N GLY A 235 9.01 6.27 -7.12
CA GLY A 235 10.10 5.33 -7.39
C GLY A 235 11.19 5.24 -6.32
N LEU A 236 10.93 5.67 -5.08
CA LEU A 236 11.91 5.71 -3.99
C LEU A 236 11.80 4.52 -3.03
N ALA A 237 11.45 3.33 -3.53
CA ALA A 237 11.30 2.13 -2.68
C ALA A 237 12.56 1.83 -1.85
N GLY A 238 13.74 1.98 -2.44
CA GLY A 238 15.02 1.74 -1.79
C GLY A 238 15.41 2.78 -0.72
N LEU A 239 14.83 3.98 -0.76
CA LEU A 239 15.15 5.06 0.19
C LEU A 239 14.28 5.05 1.45
N ARG A 240 13.20 4.28 1.46
CA ARG A 240 12.33 4.12 2.64
C ARG A 240 11.83 5.44 3.22
N VAL A 241 11.10 6.25 2.46
CA VAL A 241 10.48 7.49 2.96
C VAL A 241 8.97 7.42 2.77
N GLY A 242 8.24 7.86 3.78
CA GLY A 242 6.80 8.03 3.77
C GLY A 242 6.38 9.12 4.74
N TYR A 243 5.11 9.50 4.71
CA TYR A 243 4.60 10.50 5.62
C TYR A 243 3.15 10.21 6.03
N ALA A 244 2.81 10.69 7.22
CA ALA A 244 1.45 10.71 7.76
C ALA A 244 0.97 12.14 7.86
N VAL A 245 -0.30 12.37 7.52
CA VAL A 245 -0.99 13.65 7.65
C VAL A 245 -2.27 13.46 8.47
N GLY A 246 -2.48 14.30 9.47
CA GLY A 246 -3.68 14.24 10.32
C GLY A 246 -3.80 15.45 11.23
N SER A 247 -4.75 15.44 12.17
CA SER A 247 -4.83 16.51 13.17
C SER A 247 -3.55 16.58 14.02
N ALA A 248 -3.17 17.77 14.48
CA ALA A 248 -2.01 17.95 15.35
C ALA A 248 -2.08 17.05 16.60
N GLY A 249 -3.29 16.77 17.09
CA GLY A 249 -3.53 15.88 18.22
C GLY A 249 -3.09 14.44 17.96
N ILE A 250 -3.58 13.83 16.88
CA ILE A 250 -3.24 12.45 16.51
C ILE A 250 -1.77 12.34 16.10
N MET A 251 -1.23 13.34 15.39
CA MET A 251 0.19 13.40 15.02
C MET A 251 1.13 13.52 16.21
N ARG A 252 0.70 14.18 17.28
CA ARG A 252 1.46 14.24 18.53
C ARG A 252 1.52 12.88 19.23
N VAL A 253 0.43 12.13 19.20
CA VAL A 253 0.39 10.75 19.75
C VAL A 253 1.30 9.84 18.95
N LEU A 254 1.18 9.85 17.63
CA LEU A 254 2.04 9.06 16.73
C LEU A 254 3.53 9.42 16.93
N GLY A 255 3.86 10.71 17.07
CA GLY A 255 5.22 11.17 17.28
C GLY A 255 5.89 10.67 18.56
N LYS A 256 5.12 10.21 19.57
CA LYS A 256 5.68 9.60 20.79
C LYS A 256 6.21 8.20 20.59
N THR A 257 5.83 7.51 19.52
CA THR A 257 6.28 6.16 19.20
C THR A 257 7.43 6.14 18.20
N LEU A 258 7.71 7.25 17.52
CA LEU A 258 8.82 7.36 16.59
C LEU A 258 10.15 7.48 17.33
N LEU A 259 11.17 6.77 16.85
CA LEU A 259 12.52 6.86 17.40
C LEU A 259 13.19 8.18 16.98
N PRO A 260 14.10 8.73 17.79
CA PRO A 260 14.94 9.85 17.36
C PRO A 260 15.76 9.49 16.11
N TYR A 261 15.83 10.39 15.14
CA TYR A 261 16.67 10.26 13.94
C TYR A 261 16.38 9.00 13.09
N HIS A 262 15.15 8.46 13.14
CA HIS A 262 14.77 7.18 12.52
C HIS A 262 14.83 7.19 10.99
N VAL A 263 14.71 8.33 10.32
CA VAL A 263 14.92 8.44 8.88
C VAL A 263 16.32 8.96 8.59
N ASN A 264 17.08 8.25 7.78
CA ASN A 264 18.47 8.63 7.50
C ASN A 264 18.56 9.95 6.68
N ALA A 265 19.67 10.68 6.87
CA ALA A 265 19.89 12.01 6.30
C ALA A 265 19.83 12.02 4.77
N TRP A 266 20.39 11.00 4.12
CA TRP A 266 20.41 10.91 2.66
C TRP A 266 19.02 10.69 2.07
N SER A 267 18.23 9.78 2.65
CA SER A 267 16.85 9.56 2.24
C SER A 267 16.00 10.83 2.36
N LEU A 268 16.18 11.61 3.44
CA LEU A 268 15.51 12.90 3.58
C LEU A 268 15.93 13.89 2.48
N ALA A 269 17.23 14.04 2.23
CA ALA A 269 17.74 14.97 1.24
C ALA A 269 17.24 14.65 -0.18
N VAL A 270 17.14 13.36 -0.53
CA VAL A 270 16.59 12.93 -1.83
C VAL A 270 15.08 13.13 -1.87
N ALA A 271 14.35 12.77 -0.82
CA ALA A 271 12.90 12.95 -0.77
C ALA A 271 12.49 14.44 -0.84
N GLU A 272 13.26 15.33 -0.23
CA GLU A 272 13.07 16.78 -0.34
C GLU A 272 13.22 17.25 -1.78
N GLU A 273 14.24 16.78 -2.49
CA GLU A 273 14.47 17.13 -3.90
C GLU A 273 13.35 16.60 -4.79
N VAL A 274 12.96 15.35 -4.60
CA VAL A 274 11.84 14.74 -5.31
C VAL A 274 10.55 15.51 -5.06
N TYR A 275 10.26 15.87 -3.80
CA TYR A 275 9.02 16.58 -3.48
C TYR A 275 8.97 17.99 -4.09
N ARG A 276 10.10 18.71 -4.12
CA ARG A 276 10.20 20.02 -4.78
C ARG A 276 9.91 19.96 -6.28
N GLN A 277 10.27 18.85 -6.91
CA GLN A 277 10.17 18.63 -8.36
C GLN A 277 9.16 17.55 -8.73
N LYS A 278 8.18 17.28 -7.86
CA LYS A 278 7.21 16.18 -8.03
C LYS A 278 6.42 16.24 -9.34
N ASP A 279 6.28 17.43 -9.92
CA ASP A 279 5.59 17.62 -11.19
C ASP A 279 6.28 16.90 -12.37
N LEU A 280 7.58 16.61 -12.26
CA LEU A 280 8.32 15.84 -13.26
C LEU A 280 7.89 14.37 -13.34
N TYR A 281 7.18 13.87 -12.34
CA TYR A 281 6.64 12.50 -12.37
C TYR A 281 5.31 12.35 -13.10
N LYS A 282 4.69 13.46 -13.50
CA LYS A 282 3.35 13.45 -14.10
C LYS A 282 3.26 12.56 -15.34
N GLU A 283 4.20 12.72 -16.27
CA GLU A 283 4.25 11.93 -17.51
C GLU A 283 4.45 10.44 -17.23
N GLN A 284 5.35 10.10 -16.29
CA GLN A 284 5.57 8.71 -15.88
C GLN A 284 4.31 8.09 -15.25
N LEU A 285 3.62 8.83 -14.41
CA LEU A 285 2.37 8.37 -13.78
C LEU A 285 1.28 8.16 -14.82
N GLU A 286 1.12 9.09 -15.76
CA GLU A 286 0.15 8.98 -16.86
C GLU A 286 0.48 7.74 -17.73
N THR A 287 1.74 7.52 -18.08
CA THR A 287 2.18 6.34 -18.82
C THR A 287 1.86 5.04 -18.07
N ILE A 288 2.14 4.97 -16.77
CA ILE A 288 1.82 3.77 -15.97
C ILE A 288 0.31 3.49 -15.96
N ILE A 289 -0.50 4.53 -15.81
CA ILE A 289 -1.97 4.41 -15.81
C ILE A 289 -2.47 3.91 -17.17
N GLU A 290 -1.99 4.49 -18.26
CA GLU A 290 -2.35 4.10 -19.62
C GLU A 290 -1.93 2.65 -19.92
N GLN A 291 -0.73 2.26 -19.54
CA GLN A 291 -0.23 0.89 -19.75
C GLN A 291 -0.99 -0.12 -18.88
N ARG A 292 -1.37 0.25 -17.67
CA ARG A 292 -2.24 -0.58 -16.82
C ARG A 292 -3.58 -0.85 -17.51
N ASP A 293 -4.22 0.20 -18.01
CA ASP A 293 -5.54 0.09 -18.61
C ASP A 293 -5.49 -0.71 -19.93
N LEU A 294 -4.46 -0.49 -20.75
CA LEU A 294 -4.21 -1.28 -21.96
C LEU A 294 -3.95 -2.77 -21.63
N MET A 295 -3.11 -3.05 -20.65
CA MET A 295 -2.82 -4.42 -20.22
C MET A 295 -4.08 -5.12 -19.67
N ARG A 296 -4.93 -4.41 -18.92
CA ARG A 296 -6.21 -4.92 -18.45
C ARG A 296 -7.04 -5.42 -19.62
N GLU A 297 -7.25 -4.60 -20.66
CA GLU A 297 -8.03 -4.96 -21.83
C GLU A 297 -7.48 -6.19 -22.57
N GLN A 298 -6.15 -6.25 -22.71
CA GLN A 298 -5.51 -7.41 -23.37
C GLN A 298 -5.65 -8.69 -22.55
N LEU A 299 -5.48 -8.63 -21.23
CA LEU A 299 -5.63 -9.80 -20.37
C LEU A 299 -7.09 -10.28 -20.29
N GLU A 300 -8.06 -9.37 -20.31
CA GLU A 300 -9.49 -9.72 -20.39
C GLU A 300 -9.81 -10.46 -21.70
N GLN A 301 -9.26 -10.00 -22.84
CA GLN A 301 -9.39 -10.68 -24.12
C GLN A 301 -8.76 -12.09 -24.14
N MET A 302 -7.75 -12.32 -23.31
CA MET A 302 -7.14 -13.65 -23.12
C MET A 302 -7.96 -14.59 -22.22
N GLY A 303 -9.08 -14.13 -21.66
CA GLY A 303 -9.95 -14.94 -20.79
C GLY A 303 -9.59 -14.88 -19.31
N LEU A 304 -8.86 -13.82 -18.87
CA LEU A 304 -8.66 -13.56 -17.46
C LEU A 304 -9.72 -12.59 -16.92
N LYS A 305 -10.16 -12.83 -15.71
CA LYS A 305 -10.89 -11.84 -14.94
C LYS A 305 -9.86 -10.88 -14.32
N ILE A 306 -10.10 -9.58 -14.47
CA ILE A 306 -9.29 -8.54 -13.88
C ILE A 306 -10.15 -7.77 -12.88
N TRP A 307 -9.61 -7.53 -11.67
CA TRP A 307 -10.24 -6.61 -10.72
C TRP A 307 -9.98 -5.16 -11.16
N PRO A 308 -10.97 -4.27 -11.03
CA PRO A 308 -10.76 -2.84 -11.26
C PRO A 308 -9.58 -2.34 -10.43
N SER A 309 -8.64 -1.63 -11.07
CA SER A 309 -7.44 -1.16 -10.37
C SER A 309 -7.24 0.34 -10.49
N ALA A 310 -7.00 0.95 -9.35
CA ALA A 310 -6.57 2.34 -9.17
C ALA A 310 -5.11 2.41 -8.66
N THR A 311 -4.32 1.38 -8.94
CA THR A 311 -2.93 1.22 -8.48
C THR A 311 -1.97 1.09 -9.65
N ASN A 312 -0.71 0.79 -9.40
CA ASN A 312 0.28 0.43 -10.43
C ASN A 312 0.37 -1.08 -10.66
N PHE A 313 -0.67 -1.84 -10.32
CA PHE A 313 -0.74 -3.27 -10.54
C PHE A 313 -2.14 -3.73 -10.94
N LEU A 314 -2.24 -4.92 -11.49
CA LEU A 314 -3.50 -5.61 -11.79
C LEU A 314 -3.57 -6.91 -10.99
N THR A 315 -4.75 -7.21 -10.48
CA THR A 315 -5.06 -8.51 -9.87
C THR A 315 -5.93 -9.27 -10.84
N CYS A 316 -5.50 -10.48 -11.20
CA CYS A 316 -6.17 -11.27 -12.23
C CYS A 316 -6.30 -12.76 -11.85
N CYS A 317 -7.27 -13.42 -12.45
CA CYS A 317 -7.38 -14.88 -12.43
C CYS A 317 -7.94 -15.43 -13.75
N PRO A 318 -7.57 -16.64 -14.15
CA PRO A 318 -8.21 -17.34 -15.26
C PRO A 318 -9.71 -17.51 -15.03
N GLN A 319 -10.52 -17.51 -16.11
CA GLN A 319 -11.97 -17.73 -16.03
C GLN A 319 -12.43 -18.83 -16.97
N GLY A 320 -13.57 -19.44 -16.63
CA GLY A 320 -14.32 -20.34 -17.49
C GLY A 320 -13.47 -21.47 -18.08
N GLU A 321 -13.50 -21.62 -19.39
CA GLU A 321 -12.75 -22.65 -20.12
C GLU A 321 -11.22 -22.52 -19.96
N LEU A 322 -10.70 -21.29 -19.84
CA LEU A 322 -9.28 -21.06 -19.61
C LEU A 322 -8.84 -21.66 -18.26
N THR A 323 -9.64 -21.52 -17.21
CA THR A 323 -9.36 -22.14 -15.90
C THR A 323 -9.26 -23.66 -16.02
N ALA A 324 -10.26 -24.31 -16.66
CA ALA A 324 -10.27 -25.75 -16.82
C ALA A 324 -9.07 -26.24 -17.62
N ARG A 325 -8.74 -25.56 -18.72
CA ARG A 325 -7.59 -25.88 -19.57
C ARG A 325 -6.26 -25.77 -18.84
N LEU A 326 -6.04 -24.69 -18.08
CA LEU A 326 -4.80 -24.47 -17.34
C LEU A 326 -4.69 -25.45 -16.15
N ALA A 327 -5.79 -25.76 -15.47
CA ALA A 327 -5.82 -26.74 -14.40
C ALA A 327 -5.45 -28.15 -14.92
N ALA A 328 -6.06 -28.56 -16.01
CA ALA A 328 -5.71 -29.85 -16.67
C ALA A 328 -4.24 -29.93 -17.12
N ALA A 329 -3.71 -28.85 -17.69
CA ALA A 329 -2.30 -28.75 -18.05
C ALA A 329 -1.37 -28.79 -16.83
N CYS A 330 -1.78 -28.21 -15.69
CA CYS A 330 -1.06 -28.30 -14.42
C CYS A 330 -0.94 -29.75 -13.94
N GLU A 331 -2.05 -30.49 -13.92
CA GLU A 331 -2.08 -31.91 -13.51
C GLU A 331 -1.30 -32.79 -14.46
N GLN A 332 -1.43 -32.55 -15.77
CA GLN A 332 -0.68 -33.30 -16.79
C GLN A 332 0.83 -33.13 -16.64
N GLN A 333 1.29 -31.91 -16.34
CA GLN A 333 2.73 -31.61 -16.30
C GLN A 333 3.36 -31.93 -14.94
N TYR A 334 2.62 -31.72 -13.83
CA TYR A 334 3.16 -31.80 -12.47
C TYR A 334 2.53 -32.91 -11.61
N GLY A 335 1.61 -33.71 -12.19
CA GLY A 335 0.87 -34.73 -11.46
C GLY A 335 -0.20 -34.17 -10.53
N SER A 336 -0.85 -35.06 -9.77
CA SER A 336 -1.88 -34.67 -8.80
C SER A 336 -1.29 -33.74 -7.71
N GLN A 337 -1.93 -32.61 -7.49
CA GLN A 337 -1.51 -31.58 -6.53
C GLN A 337 -2.34 -31.61 -5.22
N GLY A 338 -2.96 -32.74 -4.92
CA GLY A 338 -3.82 -32.93 -3.73
C GLY A 338 -5.17 -32.20 -3.84
N GLU A 339 -5.75 -31.83 -2.72
CA GLU A 339 -7.08 -31.19 -2.66
C GLU A 339 -7.02 -29.69 -3.05
N LYS A 340 -6.60 -29.39 -4.28
CA LYS A 340 -6.61 -28.01 -4.79
C LYS A 340 -7.79 -27.79 -5.74
N THR A 341 -8.39 -26.59 -5.66
CA THR A 341 -9.44 -26.18 -6.62
C THR A 341 -8.85 -26.00 -8.01
N GLN A 342 -9.70 -26.10 -9.03
CA GLN A 342 -9.28 -25.82 -10.43
C GLN A 342 -8.68 -24.40 -10.55
N GLN A 343 -9.21 -23.44 -9.80
CA GLN A 343 -8.71 -22.07 -9.77
C GLN A 343 -7.28 -21.99 -9.24
N MET A 344 -6.99 -22.73 -8.15
CA MET A 344 -5.64 -22.81 -7.59
C MET A 344 -4.67 -23.49 -8.56
N LEU A 345 -5.08 -24.58 -9.19
CA LEU A 345 -4.25 -25.30 -10.17
C LEU A 345 -3.92 -24.41 -11.38
N ALA A 346 -4.93 -23.70 -11.89
CA ALA A 346 -4.75 -22.79 -13.02
C ALA A 346 -3.81 -21.62 -12.69
N GLY A 347 -3.95 -21.02 -11.50
CA GLY A 347 -3.07 -19.95 -11.02
C GLY A 347 -1.63 -20.44 -10.83
N MET A 348 -1.43 -21.60 -10.19
CA MET A 348 -0.12 -22.23 -10.03
C MET A 348 0.57 -22.51 -11.37
N TYR A 349 -0.19 -23.04 -12.35
CA TYR A 349 0.34 -23.30 -13.67
C TYR A 349 0.79 -22.01 -14.37
N LEU A 350 -0.06 -20.97 -14.31
CA LEU A 350 0.26 -19.66 -14.89
C LEU A 350 1.51 -19.05 -14.24
N TYR A 351 1.60 -19.06 -12.91
CA TYR A 351 2.77 -18.58 -12.17
C TYR A 351 4.04 -19.30 -12.61
N ARG A 352 4.03 -20.64 -12.63
CA ARG A 352 5.18 -21.45 -13.04
C ARG A 352 5.60 -21.18 -14.49
N LYS A 353 4.62 -21.01 -15.39
CA LYS A 353 4.89 -20.70 -16.80
C LYS A 353 5.48 -19.31 -17.02
N LEU A 354 5.03 -18.33 -16.24
CA LEU A 354 5.66 -17.00 -16.24
C LEU A 354 7.09 -17.08 -15.69
N LEU A 355 7.30 -17.83 -14.63
CA LEU A 355 8.63 -18.03 -14.05
C LEU A 355 9.60 -18.76 -15.01
N GLU A 356 9.13 -19.78 -15.76
CA GLU A 356 9.89 -20.42 -16.85
C GLU A 356 10.31 -19.41 -17.93
N LYS A 357 9.50 -18.36 -18.13
CA LYS A 357 9.79 -17.21 -19.00
C LYS A 357 10.61 -16.12 -18.31
N LYS A 358 11.09 -16.39 -17.10
CA LYS A 358 11.83 -15.43 -16.25
C LYS A 358 11.05 -14.17 -15.92
N ILE A 359 9.73 -14.29 -15.77
CA ILE A 359 8.82 -13.23 -15.32
C ILE A 359 8.33 -13.61 -13.92
N LEU A 360 8.72 -12.81 -12.91
CA LEU A 360 8.34 -13.02 -11.53
C LEU A 360 7.16 -12.12 -11.16
N VAL A 361 5.99 -12.72 -10.99
CA VAL A 361 4.77 -12.07 -10.49
C VAL A 361 4.52 -12.43 -9.02
N ARG A 362 3.62 -11.73 -8.34
CA ARG A 362 3.18 -12.13 -7.01
C ARG A 362 2.15 -13.25 -7.10
N ASP A 363 2.41 -14.37 -6.41
CA ASP A 363 1.49 -15.50 -6.34
C ASP A 363 0.54 -15.39 -5.14
N TYR A 364 -0.78 -15.42 -5.40
CA TYR A 364 -1.84 -15.47 -4.42
C TYR A 364 -2.71 -16.72 -4.56
N THR A 365 -2.24 -17.75 -5.26
CA THR A 365 -3.02 -18.97 -5.51
C THR A 365 -3.37 -19.73 -4.23
N SER A 366 -2.50 -19.69 -3.23
CA SER A 366 -2.74 -20.27 -1.90
C SER A 366 -3.53 -19.37 -0.96
N HIS A 367 -3.85 -18.12 -1.35
CA HIS A 367 -4.57 -17.20 -0.48
C HIS A 367 -6.04 -17.65 -0.31
N PRO A 368 -6.56 -17.79 0.94
CA PRO A 368 -7.87 -18.41 1.18
C PRO A 368 -9.04 -17.77 0.43
N VAL A 369 -9.00 -16.47 0.19
CA VAL A 369 -10.09 -15.71 -0.44
C VAL A 369 -9.77 -15.40 -1.92
N LEU A 370 -8.52 -15.05 -2.23
CA LEU A 370 -8.18 -14.52 -3.56
C LEU A 370 -7.95 -15.64 -4.59
N GLN A 371 -7.15 -16.66 -4.24
CA GLN A 371 -6.76 -17.75 -5.14
C GLN A 371 -6.29 -17.24 -6.52
N LEU A 372 -5.46 -16.19 -6.53
CA LEU A 372 -5.18 -15.34 -7.69
C LEU A 372 -3.69 -15.20 -7.95
N SER A 373 -3.34 -14.69 -9.14
CA SER A 373 -2.01 -14.15 -9.44
C SER A 373 -2.09 -12.63 -9.57
N LEU A 374 -1.11 -11.92 -9.01
CA LEU A 374 -0.96 -10.48 -9.16
C LEU A 374 0.07 -10.19 -10.25
N ILE A 375 -0.21 -9.24 -11.11
CA ILE A 375 0.73 -8.72 -12.11
C ILE A 375 0.95 -7.24 -11.83
N HIS A 376 2.22 -6.85 -11.67
CA HIS A 376 2.63 -5.46 -11.61
C HIS A 376 2.85 -4.89 -13.03
N ILE A 377 2.68 -3.61 -13.20
CA ILE A 377 2.91 -2.90 -14.47
C ILE A 377 4.02 -1.88 -14.30
#